data_a1300b58e0143424cb412f36395bd617
#
_entry.id   a1300b58e0143424cb412f36395bd617
#
_cell.length_a   1.000
_cell.length_b   1.000
_cell.length_c   1.000
_cell.angle_alpha   90.00
_cell.angle_beta   90.00
_cell.angle_gamma   90.00
#
_symmetry.space_group_name_H-M   'P 1'
#
loop_
_entity.id
_entity.type
_entity.pdbx_description
1 polymer ?
#
loop_
_entity_poly.entity_id
_entity_poly.type
_entity_poly.pdbx_seq_one_letter_code
_entity_poly.pdbx_strand_id
1 'polypeptide(L)'
;MPLTRQLPTNNEVIIKMEKITCNACLAHAEKDVRFESREIEHSEHDVVVKVACGGICGSDIHYYQHGRAGMSVLKHPMVIGHEFVGVISKVPVGSDLKVGQTVAVNPSSPCNQCEMCLSGHQNLCGSMRFMGSAQFNPHVNGGFSEYVVVKPEQCIPYDRRVPANVMAFSEPLAVAIHAVKKAGQLTGKRVLVIGAGPIGCLILAAARSAGASELMASDLSPRCLELARQMGATAVMDPRDEEQVAHYQQHKGYFDVVFEASGAPIAVASTVDFTRPAGTIVQVGMGASPVSWPVSTMLVKELNWVGSFRFIGDFITAVRWLEDGRVDPRPLISAEFPPQQIEDALITATDKNV
;
A
#
# COMPACT_ATOMS: atom_id res chain seq x y z
N MET A 1 10.29 46.84 -46.40
CA MET A 1 11.20 45.77 -45.99
C MET A 1 10.65 45.17 -44.69
N PRO A 2 10.11 43.94 -44.67
CA PRO A 2 9.68 43.28 -43.45
C PRO A 2 10.86 42.52 -42.85
N LEU A 3 11.16 42.77 -41.59
CA LEU A 3 12.13 42.05 -40.78
C LEU A 3 11.54 40.71 -40.39
N THR A 4 11.95 39.63 -41.02
CA THR A 4 11.72 38.27 -40.58
C THR A 4 12.62 37.95 -39.38
N ARG A 5 12.04 37.87 -38.17
CA ARG A 5 12.70 37.23 -37.01
C ARG A 5 12.71 35.73 -37.26
N GLN A 6 13.86 35.14 -37.47
CA GLN A 6 14.06 33.71 -37.35
C GLN A 6 13.90 33.32 -35.89
N LEU A 7 12.94 32.43 -35.61
CA LEU A 7 12.84 31.74 -34.35
C LEU A 7 14.02 30.74 -34.24
N PRO A 8 14.60 30.53 -33.04
CA PRO A 8 15.68 29.56 -32.87
C PRO A 8 15.13 28.15 -33.13
N THR A 9 15.89 27.41 -33.92
CA THR A 9 15.66 25.99 -34.20
C THR A 9 15.70 25.21 -32.86
N ASN A 10 14.67 24.37 -32.62
CA ASN A 10 14.62 23.40 -31.54
C ASN A 10 15.90 22.56 -31.56
N ASN A 11 16.76 22.74 -30.55
CA ASN A 11 17.73 21.71 -30.19
C ASN A 11 16.93 20.56 -29.54
N GLU A 12 16.59 19.54 -30.29
CA GLU A 12 16.15 18.27 -29.73
C GLU A 12 17.32 17.74 -28.87
N VAL A 13 17.14 17.80 -27.56
CA VAL A 13 18.06 17.13 -26.63
C VAL A 13 17.88 15.64 -26.85
N ILE A 14 18.81 15.02 -27.54
CA ILE A 14 18.85 13.55 -27.71
C ILE A 14 19.19 12.96 -26.35
N ILE A 15 18.15 12.50 -25.63
CA ILE A 15 18.33 11.77 -24.37
C ILE A 15 18.92 10.40 -24.71
N LYS A 16 20.15 10.14 -24.25
CA LYS A 16 20.80 8.86 -24.42
C LYS A 16 20.12 7.82 -23.53
N MET A 17 19.55 6.78 -24.16
CA MET A 17 19.00 5.62 -23.45
C MET A 17 20.05 4.52 -23.35
N GLU A 18 20.16 3.94 -22.18
CA GLU A 18 21.01 2.77 -21.90
C GLU A 18 20.14 1.58 -21.50
N LYS A 19 20.60 0.35 -21.73
CA LYS A 19 19.85 -0.87 -21.46
C LYS A 19 20.53 -1.69 -20.38
N ILE A 20 19.73 -2.33 -19.55
CA ILE A 20 20.14 -3.32 -18.54
C ILE A 20 19.33 -4.59 -18.80
N THR A 21 20.01 -5.73 -18.95
CA THR A 21 19.38 -7.05 -18.94
C THR A 21 19.31 -7.54 -17.51
N CYS A 22 18.13 -7.91 -17.05
CA CYS A 22 17.90 -8.42 -15.69
C CYS A 22 16.73 -9.40 -15.65
N ASN A 23 16.64 -10.20 -14.58
CA ASN A 23 15.50 -11.08 -14.37
C ASN A 23 14.40 -10.37 -13.56
N ALA A 24 13.15 -10.74 -13.82
CA ALA A 24 11.98 -10.19 -13.13
C ALA A 24 10.83 -11.21 -13.06
N CYS A 25 9.93 -11.02 -12.11
CA CYS A 25 8.71 -11.82 -11.96
C CYS A 25 7.58 -11.17 -12.77
N LEU A 26 7.26 -11.75 -13.92
CA LEU A 26 6.24 -11.25 -14.84
C LEU A 26 4.95 -12.05 -14.70
N ALA A 27 3.85 -11.38 -14.41
CA ALA A 27 2.51 -11.94 -14.54
C ALA A 27 2.10 -11.86 -16.02
N HIS A 28 1.87 -13.01 -16.65
CA HIS A 28 1.46 -13.15 -18.05
C HIS A 28 -0.07 -13.26 -18.17
N ALA A 29 -0.68 -14.03 -17.27
CA ALA A 29 -2.11 -14.29 -17.21
C ALA A 29 -2.51 -14.80 -15.81
N GLU A 30 -3.77 -15.16 -15.65
CA GLU A 30 -4.25 -15.89 -14.47
C GLU A 30 -3.43 -17.16 -14.26
N LYS A 31 -2.87 -17.34 -13.04
CA LYS A 31 -2.01 -18.45 -12.62
C LYS A 31 -0.76 -18.69 -13.50
N ASP A 32 -0.29 -17.62 -14.12
CA ASP A 32 0.93 -17.66 -14.94
C ASP A 32 1.84 -16.49 -14.57
N VAL A 33 2.71 -16.73 -13.58
CA VAL A 33 3.77 -15.79 -13.17
C VAL A 33 5.12 -16.48 -13.35
N ARG A 34 6.04 -15.80 -14.06
CA ARG A 34 7.33 -16.37 -14.45
C ARG A 34 8.47 -15.48 -14.00
N PHE A 35 9.55 -16.11 -13.53
CA PHE A 35 10.84 -15.44 -13.34
C PHE A 35 11.64 -15.58 -14.61
N GLU A 36 11.80 -14.50 -15.38
CA GLU A 36 12.40 -14.52 -16.69
C GLU A 36 13.23 -13.27 -16.99
N SER A 37 14.13 -13.38 -17.97
CA SER A 37 15.00 -12.29 -18.39
C SER A 37 14.25 -11.26 -19.22
N ARG A 38 14.56 -9.97 -18.98
CA ARG A 38 14.05 -8.84 -19.74
C ARG A 38 15.10 -7.73 -19.89
N GLU A 39 14.90 -6.86 -20.85
CA GLU A 39 15.61 -5.59 -20.95
C GLU A 39 14.79 -4.46 -20.31
N ILE A 40 15.46 -3.59 -19.56
CA ILE A 40 14.92 -2.33 -19.07
C ILE A 40 15.77 -1.18 -19.64
N GLU A 41 15.13 -0.09 -20.01
CA GLU A 41 15.79 1.10 -20.53
C GLU A 41 15.78 2.21 -19.47
N HIS A 42 16.88 2.95 -19.38
CA HIS A 42 17.00 4.11 -18.50
C HIS A 42 17.76 5.24 -19.19
N SER A 43 17.44 6.47 -18.81
CA SER A 43 18.13 7.68 -19.24
C SER A 43 19.17 8.13 -18.20
N GLU A 44 19.87 9.21 -18.53
CA GLU A 44 20.79 9.90 -17.59
C GLU A 44 20.06 10.63 -16.45
N HIS A 45 18.72 10.78 -16.55
CA HIS A 45 17.89 11.45 -15.54
C HIS A 45 17.23 10.47 -14.56
N ASP A 46 17.38 9.16 -14.78
CA ASP A 46 16.76 8.13 -13.98
C ASP A 46 17.71 7.59 -12.89
N VAL A 47 17.11 7.10 -11.82
CA VAL A 47 17.80 6.31 -10.81
C VAL A 47 17.58 4.83 -11.13
N VAL A 48 18.65 4.05 -11.10
CA VAL A 48 18.58 2.59 -11.18
C VAL A 48 18.79 2.02 -9.78
N VAL A 49 17.83 1.24 -9.31
CA VAL A 49 17.86 0.60 -8.00
C VAL A 49 18.01 -0.92 -8.20
N LYS A 50 19.01 -1.52 -7.56
CA LYS A 50 19.09 -2.97 -7.39
C LYS A 50 18.19 -3.35 -6.24
N VAL A 51 17.13 -4.11 -6.52
CA VAL A 51 16.14 -4.50 -5.52
C VAL A 51 16.75 -5.50 -4.54
N ALA A 52 16.51 -5.30 -3.27
CA ALA A 52 17.00 -6.15 -2.18
C ALA A 52 15.90 -7.01 -1.55
N CYS A 53 14.69 -6.46 -1.42
CA CYS A 53 13.54 -7.14 -0.82
C CYS A 53 12.25 -6.51 -1.32
N GLY A 54 11.18 -7.31 -1.42
CA GLY A 54 9.82 -6.84 -1.70
C GLY A 54 8.77 -7.62 -0.94
N GLY A 55 7.68 -6.95 -0.55
CA GLY A 55 6.49 -7.53 0.06
C GLY A 55 5.44 -7.90 -1.00
N ILE A 56 4.65 -8.93 -0.72
CA ILE A 56 3.52 -9.34 -1.57
C ILE A 56 2.25 -8.69 -1.06
N CYS A 57 1.66 -7.84 -1.90
CA CYS A 57 0.36 -7.22 -1.64
C CYS A 57 -0.80 -8.12 -2.09
N GLY A 58 -1.97 -7.93 -1.50
CA GLY A 58 -3.21 -8.57 -1.96
C GLY A 58 -3.51 -8.32 -3.45
N SER A 59 -3.10 -7.20 -4.02
CA SER A 59 -3.27 -6.93 -5.44
C SER A 59 -2.38 -7.81 -6.32
N ASP A 60 -1.18 -8.19 -5.87
CA ASP A 60 -0.29 -9.12 -6.59
C ASP A 60 -0.93 -10.51 -6.61
N ILE A 61 -1.53 -10.93 -5.49
CA ILE A 61 -2.30 -12.17 -5.39
C ILE A 61 -3.48 -12.14 -6.36
N HIS A 62 -4.21 -11.02 -6.44
CA HIS A 62 -5.34 -10.88 -7.37
C HIS A 62 -4.91 -10.94 -8.84
N TYR A 63 -3.77 -10.33 -9.22
CA TYR A 63 -3.22 -10.50 -10.57
C TYR A 63 -2.88 -11.95 -10.86
N TYR A 64 -2.28 -12.67 -9.91
CA TYR A 64 -1.99 -14.08 -10.06
C TYR A 64 -3.27 -14.92 -10.18
N GLN A 65 -4.23 -14.75 -9.27
CA GLN A 65 -5.42 -15.61 -9.20
C GLN A 65 -6.46 -15.33 -10.29
N HIS A 66 -6.56 -14.07 -10.77
CA HIS A 66 -7.67 -13.62 -11.59
C HIS A 66 -7.25 -12.81 -12.83
N GLY A 67 -5.96 -12.64 -13.09
CA GLY A 67 -5.45 -11.80 -14.17
C GLY A 67 -5.85 -10.32 -14.03
N ARG A 68 -6.31 -9.90 -12.85
CA ARG A 68 -6.79 -8.54 -12.59
C ARG A 68 -6.78 -8.19 -11.11
N ALA A 69 -6.61 -6.90 -10.79
CA ALA A 69 -6.80 -6.36 -9.46
C ALA A 69 -7.86 -5.25 -9.50
N GLY A 70 -9.04 -5.50 -8.95
CA GLY A 70 -10.20 -4.62 -9.11
C GLY A 70 -10.58 -4.41 -10.58
N MET A 71 -10.58 -3.15 -11.04
CA MET A 71 -10.86 -2.78 -12.43
C MET A 71 -9.63 -2.86 -13.35
N SER A 72 -8.44 -3.05 -12.79
CA SER A 72 -7.18 -3.11 -13.53
C SER A 72 -6.93 -4.51 -14.08
N VAL A 73 -7.17 -4.70 -15.38
CA VAL A 73 -7.05 -5.99 -16.07
C VAL A 73 -5.69 -6.10 -16.75
N LEU A 74 -5.03 -7.24 -16.58
CA LEU A 74 -3.77 -7.56 -17.24
C LEU A 74 -4.03 -7.79 -18.73
N LYS A 75 -3.43 -6.96 -19.59
CA LYS A 75 -3.58 -6.99 -21.07
C LYS A 75 -2.33 -7.52 -21.78
N HIS A 76 -1.21 -7.47 -21.12
CA HIS A 76 0.10 -7.98 -21.55
C HIS A 76 0.97 -8.24 -20.32
N PRO A 77 2.08 -8.99 -20.44
CA PRO A 77 2.96 -9.28 -19.31
C PRO A 77 3.40 -8.04 -18.56
N MET A 78 3.38 -8.10 -17.22
CA MET A 78 3.73 -7.00 -16.33
C MET A 78 4.54 -7.52 -15.15
N VAL A 79 5.63 -6.83 -14.81
CA VAL A 79 6.33 -7.08 -13.53
C VAL A 79 5.43 -6.63 -12.39
N ILE A 80 5.14 -7.53 -11.46
CA ILE A 80 4.32 -7.26 -10.27
C ILE A 80 5.17 -6.74 -9.09
N GLY A 81 4.52 -6.43 -7.96
CA GLY A 81 5.16 -5.93 -6.74
C GLY A 81 5.29 -4.41 -6.70
N HIS A 82 4.97 -3.82 -5.55
CA HIS A 82 5.07 -2.36 -5.33
C HIS A 82 5.50 -2.00 -3.91
N GLU A 83 5.75 -2.98 -3.07
CA GLU A 83 6.24 -2.86 -1.70
C GLU A 83 7.71 -3.29 -1.68
N PHE A 84 8.67 -2.44 -2.07
CA PHE A 84 10.06 -2.88 -2.23
C PHE A 84 11.09 -1.82 -1.85
N VAL A 85 12.28 -2.32 -1.56
CA VAL A 85 13.44 -1.55 -1.19
C VAL A 85 14.68 -2.07 -1.93
N GLY A 86 15.71 -1.25 -2.01
CA GLY A 86 16.94 -1.67 -2.69
C GLY A 86 18.12 -0.77 -2.42
N VAL A 87 19.16 -0.97 -3.23
CA VAL A 87 20.41 -0.20 -3.21
C VAL A 87 20.56 0.53 -4.54
N ILE A 88 20.84 1.80 -4.50
CA ILE A 88 21.06 2.61 -5.70
C ILE A 88 22.32 2.11 -6.44
N SER A 89 22.17 1.76 -7.70
CA SER A 89 23.27 1.36 -8.59
C SER A 89 23.66 2.47 -9.58
N LYS A 90 22.75 3.39 -9.92
CA LYS A 90 23.01 4.56 -10.77
C LYS A 90 22.16 5.74 -10.33
N VAL A 91 22.69 6.94 -10.44
CA VAL A 91 22.02 8.21 -10.15
C VAL A 91 22.23 9.21 -11.27
N PRO A 92 21.31 10.16 -11.47
CA PRO A 92 21.50 11.31 -12.35
C PRO A 92 22.71 12.17 -11.93
N VAL A 93 23.35 12.81 -12.89
CA VAL A 93 24.41 13.78 -12.61
C VAL A 93 23.83 14.96 -11.81
N GLY A 94 24.46 15.33 -10.71
CA GLY A 94 24.00 16.41 -9.83
C GLY A 94 22.91 16.02 -8.84
N SER A 95 22.57 14.74 -8.73
CA SER A 95 21.63 14.24 -7.72
C SER A 95 22.23 14.28 -6.32
N ASP A 96 21.40 14.56 -5.32
CA ASP A 96 21.77 14.42 -3.89
C ASP A 96 21.85 12.96 -3.46
N LEU A 97 21.23 12.04 -4.22
CA LEU A 97 21.32 10.59 -4.01
C LEU A 97 22.70 10.06 -4.39
N LYS A 98 23.13 8.95 -3.77
CA LYS A 98 24.46 8.37 -3.98
C LYS A 98 24.36 6.89 -4.32
N VAL A 99 25.22 6.43 -5.24
CA VAL A 99 25.41 5.01 -5.51
C VAL A 99 25.81 4.29 -4.22
N GLY A 100 25.21 3.13 -3.98
CA GLY A 100 25.42 2.34 -2.75
C GLY A 100 24.49 2.73 -1.59
N GLN A 101 23.69 3.77 -1.73
CA GLN A 101 22.72 4.19 -0.72
C GLN A 101 21.51 3.26 -0.73
N THR A 102 21.03 2.87 0.47
CA THR A 102 19.79 2.10 0.65
C THR A 102 18.58 3.02 0.52
N VAL A 103 17.57 2.59 -0.22
CA VAL A 103 16.35 3.36 -0.46
C VAL A 103 15.10 2.49 -0.37
N ALA A 104 14.07 3.02 0.26
CA ALA A 104 12.70 2.59 0.06
C ALA A 104 12.13 3.31 -1.17
N VAL A 105 11.44 2.57 -2.04
CA VAL A 105 10.94 3.14 -3.28
C VAL A 105 9.45 3.40 -3.18
N ASN A 106 9.07 4.67 -3.25
CA ASN A 106 7.66 5.06 -3.36
C ASN A 106 7.12 4.67 -4.74
N PRO A 107 6.17 3.73 -4.84
CA PRO A 107 5.65 3.29 -6.13
C PRO A 107 4.77 4.31 -6.85
N SER A 108 4.37 5.40 -6.17
CA SER A 108 3.49 6.44 -6.70
C SER A 108 4.25 7.45 -7.56
N SER A 109 3.73 7.73 -8.76
CA SER A 109 4.20 8.82 -9.63
C SER A 109 3.00 9.61 -10.17
N PRO A 110 2.48 10.59 -9.38
CA PRO A 110 1.40 11.49 -9.80
C PRO A 110 1.87 12.46 -10.87
N CYS A 111 0.96 13.05 -11.65
CA CYS A 111 1.33 14.02 -12.68
C CYS A 111 1.71 15.40 -12.12
N ASN A 112 1.41 15.70 -10.86
CA ASN A 112 1.68 16.94 -10.13
C ASN A 112 1.11 18.24 -10.76
N GLN A 113 0.21 18.14 -11.75
CA GLN A 113 -0.33 19.29 -12.45
C GLN A 113 -1.86 19.29 -12.62
N CYS A 114 -2.54 18.16 -12.36
CA CYS A 114 -4.00 18.11 -12.40
C CYS A 114 -4.63 18.72 -11.15
N GLU A 115 -5.92 19.01 -11.19
CA GLU A 115 -6.68 19.59 -10.08
C GLU A 115 -6.48 18.82 -8.76
N MET A 116 -6.54 17.49 -8.80
CA MET A 116 -6.33 16.66 -7.62
C MET A 116 -4.91 16.81 -7.06
N CYS A 117 -3.89 16.86 -7.91
CA CYS A 117 -2.52 17.07 -7.46
C CYS A 117 -2.34 18.47 -6.83
N LEU A 118 -2.86 19.51 -7.48
CA LEU A 118 -2.73 20.89 -7.02
C LEU A 118 -3.54 21.18 -5.74
N SER A 119 -4.62 20.43 -5.49
CA SER A 119 -5.40 20.50 -4.25
C SER A 119 -4.88 19.62 -3.12
N GLY A 120 -3.71 18.97 -3.29
CA GLY A 120 -3.08 18.14 -2.26
C GLY A 120 -3.62 16.69 -2.18
N HIS A 121 -4.34 16.24 -3.21
CA HIS A 121 -4.91 14.89 -3.30
C HIS A 121 -4.21 14.06 -4.38
N GLN A 122 -2.87 13.99 -4.34
CA GLN A 122 -2.05 13.30 -5.35
C GLN A 122 -2.41 11.82 -5.51
N ASN A 123 -2.85 11.15 -4.43
CA ASN A 123 -3.32 9.77 -4.48
C ASN A 123 -4.55 9.57 -5.39
N LEU A 124 -5.31 10.62 -5.67
CA LEU A 124 -6.48 10.64 -6.56
C LEU A 124 -6.16 11.19 -7.96
N CYS A 125 -4.88 11.34 -8.30
CA CYS A 125 -4.45 11.79 -9.61
C CYS A 125 -4.98 10.86 -10.72
N GLY A 126 -5.73 11.42 -11.68
CA GLY A 126 -6.28 10.64 -12.81
C GLY A 126 -5.22 10.04 -13.74
N SER A 127 -3.99 10.57 -13.70
CA SER A 127 -2.84 10.09 -14.47
C SER A 127 -1.78 9.41 -13.58
N MET A 128 -2.17 8.90 -12.40
CA MET A 128 -1.28 8.25 -11.46
C MET A 128 -0.58 7.03 -12.07
N ARG A 129 0.73 7.10 -12.26
CA ARG A 129 1.56 5.94 -12.64
C ARG A 129 2.02 5.23 -11.38
N PHE A 130 1.35 4.13 -11.03
CA PHE A 130 1.65 3.35 -9.84
C PHE A 130 2.37 2.06 -10.25
N MET A 131 3.53 1.78 -9.68
CA MET A 131 4.33 0.59 -10.02
C MET A 131 3.56 -0.69 -9.70
N GLY A 132 3.76 -1.75 -10.49
CA GLY A 132 3.03 -3.01 -10.35
C GLY A 132 1.52 -2.91 -10.63
N SER A 133 1.09 -1.96 -11.47
CA SER A 133 -0.34 -1.73 -11.73
C SER A 133 -0.68 -1.80 -13.23
N ALA A 134 -1.71 -2.59 -13.55
CA ALA A 134 -2.31 -2.69 -14.88
C ALA A 134 -3.40 -1.64 -15.15
N GLN A 135 -3.50 -0.59 -14.33
CA GLN A 135 -4.51 0.47 -14.49
C GLN A 135 -4.41 1.17 -15.85
N PHE A 136 -3.21 1.33 -16.38
CA PHE A 136 -2.96 1.97 -17.68
C PHE A 136 -2.47 0.97 -18.73
N ASN A 137 -2.52 1.37 -19.98
CA ASN A 137 -1.92 0.67 -21.10
C ASN A 137 -0.97 1.64 -21.84
N PRO A 138 0.35 1.37 -21.90
CA PRO A 138 1.03 0.21 -21.32
C PRO A 138 1.01 0.21 -19.78
N HIS A 139 1.07 -1.00 -19.21
CA HIS A 139 1.12 -1.20 -17.75
C HIS A 139 2.35 -0.56 -17.12
N VAL A 140 2.29 -0.30 -15.81
CA VAL A 140 3.44 0.20 -15.06
C VAL A 140 4.10 -0.98 -14.35
N ASN A 141 5.31 -1.33 -14.78
CA ASN A 141 6.08 -2.42 -14.19
C ASN A 141 6.38 -2.17 -12.71
N GLY A 142 6.36 -3.23 -11.93
CA GLY A 142 6.61 -3.24 -10.50
C GLY A 142 8.06 -3.50 -10.12
N GLY A 143 8.25 -3.84 -8.83
CA GLY A 143 9.54 -3.99 -8.18
C GLY A 143 10.04 -5.42 -8.02
N PHE A 144 9.30 -6.46 -8.39
CA PHE A 144 9.81 -7.83 -8.33
C PHE A 144 10.73 -8.12 -9.53
N SER A 145 11.85 -7.41 -9.55
CA SER A 145 12.90 -7.42 -10.57
C SER A 145 14.25 -7.25 -9.90
N GLU A 146 15.31 -7.76 -10.51
CA GLU A 146 16.68 -7.51 -10.00
C GLU A 146 17.05 -6.03 -10.02
N TYR A 147 16.58 -5.30 -11.05
CA TYR A 147 16.76 -3.86 -11.19
C TYR A 147 15.47 -3.18 -11.59
N VAL A 148 15.26 -1.98 -11.07
CA VAL A 148 14.15 -1.09 -11.45
C VAL A 148 14.68 0.29 -11.80
N VAL A 149 13.97 0.94 -12.71
CA VAL A 149 14.23 2.33 -13.11
C VAL A 149 13.14 3.19 -12.49
N VAL A 150 13.54 4.19 -11.72
CA VAL A 150 12.64 5.07 -10.98
C VAL A 150 13.15 6.52 -11.06
N LYS A 151 12.29 7.45 -10.70
CA LYS A 151 12.66 8.86 -10.60
C LYS A 151 13.34 9.15 -9.25
N PRO A 152 14.21 10.16 -9.16
CA PRO A 152 14.86 10.53 -7.90
C PRO A 152 13.88 10.76 -6.73
N GLU A 153 12.75 11.41 -6.98
CA GLU A 153 11.73 11.69 -5.96
C GLU A 153 11.00 10.46 -5.41
N GLN A 154 11.10 9.31 -6.09
CA GLN A 154 10.58 8.03 -5.59
C GLN A 154 11.53 7.34 -4.61
N CYS A 155 12.80 7.75 -4.57
CA CYS A 155 13.83 7.15 -3.73
C CYS A 155 13.90 7.84 -2.37
N ILE A 156 13.45 7.17 -1.31
CA ILE A 156 13.55 7.67 0.06
C ILE A 156 14.70 6.94 0.77
N PRO A 157 15.83 7.64 1.02
CA PRO A 157 16.96 7.04 1.72
C PRO A 157 16.59 6.62 3.15
N TYR A 158 17.13 5.48 3.57
CA TYR A 158 16.98 4.99 4.94
C TYR A 158 18.29 4.43 5.50
N ASP A 159 18.35 4.29 6.83
CA ASP A 159 19.52 3.73 7.52
C ASP A 159 19.68 2.23 7.18
N ARG A 160 20.80 1.85 6.59
CA ARG A 160 21.12 0.47 6.21
C ARG A 160 21.13 -0.54 7.38
N ARG A 161 21.12 -0.06 8.63
CA ARG A 161 21.01 -0.90 9.82
C ARG A 161 19.60 -1.48 9.99
N VAL A 162 18.59 -0.85 9.38
CA VAL A 162 17.24 -1.40 9.32
C VAL A 162 17.22 -2.50 8.27
N PRO A 163 16.80 -3.73 8.61
CA PRO A 163 16.73 -4.84 7.67
C PRO A 163 15.79 -4.53 6.48
N ALA A 164 16.17 -5.00 5.29
CA ALA A 164 15.42 -4.72 4.05
C ALA A 164 13.97 -5.27 4.12
N ASN A 165 13.77 -6.44 4.72
CA ASN A 165 12.44 -7.04 4.92
C ASN A 165 11.54 -6.23 5.87
N VAL A 166 12.11 -5.53 6.85
CA VAL A 166 11.39 -4.57 7.69
C VAL A 166 11.05 -3.31 6.90
N MET A 167 12.02 -2.76 6.17
CA MET A 167 11.81 -1.51 5.43
C MET A 167 10.87 -1.69 4.21
N ALA A 168 10.71 -2.90 3.67
CA ALA A 168 9.75 -3.20 2.62
C ALA A 168 8.29 -2.89 3.04
N PHE A 169 8.00 -2.86 4.34
CA PHE A 169 6.70 -2.44 4.88
C PHE A 169 6.44 -0.92 4.77
N SER A 170 7.35 -0.13 4.25
CA SER A 170 7.15 1.33 4.12
C SER A 170 5.91 1.68 3.28
N GLU A 171 5.63 0.92 2.22
CA GLU A 171 4.43 1.15 1.39
C GLU A 171 3.14 0.80 2.14
N PRO A 172 2.91 -0.44 2.62
CA PRO A 172 1.67 -0.76 3.32
C PRO A 172 1.50 0.00 4.63
N LEU A 173 2.58 0.37 5.32
CA LEU A 173 2.51 1.26 6.49
C LEU A 173 2.06 2.67 6.10
N ALA A 174 2.49 3.19 4.95
CA ALA A 174 2.00 4.48 4.45
C ALA A 174 0.49 4.45 4.18
N VAL A 175 -0.04 3.35 3.66
CA VAL A 175 -1.50 3.13 3.51
C VAL A 175 -2.20 3.17 4.87
N ALA A 176 -1.66 2.49 5.87
CA ALA A 176 -2.20 2.47 7.23
C ALA A 176 -2.17 3.87 7.90
N ILE A 177 -1.06 4.59 7.78
CA ILE A 177 -0.93 5.97 8.29
C ILE A 177 -1.95 6.88 7.61
N HIS A 178 -2.14 6.75 6.29
CA HIS A 178 -3.13 7.53 5.57
C HIS A 178 -4.55 7.24 6.06
N ALA A 179 -4.90 5.98 6.28
CA ALA A 179 -6.18 5.58 6.84
C ALA A 179 -6.41 6.22 8.23
N VAL A 180 -5.40 6.18 9.10
CA VAL A 180 -5.45 6.82 10.43
C VAL A 180 -5.66 8.33 10.33
N LYS A 181 -4.99 9.01 9.39
CA LYS A 181 -5.21 10.44 9.14
C LYS A 181 -6.65 10.76 8.67
N LYS A 182 -7.27 9.86 7.88
CA LYS A 182 -8.68 10.00 7.47
C LYS A 182 -9.66 9.92 8.64
N ALA A 183 -9.31 9.21 9.70
CA ALA A 183 -10.12 9.16 10.93
C ALA A 183 -10.05 10.44 11.78
N GLY A 184 -9.10 11.33 11.50
CA GLY A 184 -8.83 12.53 12.29
C GLY A 184 -8.02 12.23 13.56
N GLN A 185 -8.26 12.98 14.64
CA GLN A 185 -7.49 12.81 15.89
C GLN A 185 -7.91 11.54 16.62
N LEU A 186 -6.95 10.68 16.95
CA LEU A 186 -7.19 9.42 17.67
C LEU A 186 -6.84 9.46 19.17
N THR A 187 -6.20 10.51 19.65
CA THR A 187 -5.82 10.62 21.08
C THR A 187 -7.01 10.40 22.01
N GLY A 188 -6.92 9.37 22.86
CA GLY A 188 -7.97 9.02 23.81
C GLY A 188 -9.20 8.31 23.20
N LYS A 189 -9.19 7.97 21.92
CA LYS A 189 -10.32 7.31 21.23
C LYS A 189 -10.29 5.79 21.40
N ARG A 190 -11.48 5.19 21.40
CA ARG A 190 -11.71 3.74 21.29
C ARG A 190 -11.82 3.37 19.82
N VAL A 191 -10.97 2.50 19.37
CA VAL A 191 -10.81 2.14 17.96
C VAL A 191 -11.07 0.65 17.76
N LEU A 192 -11.87 0.29 16.75
CA LEU A 192 -12.03 -1.06 16.25
C LEU A 192 -11.43 -1.16 14.86
N VAL A 193 -10.66 -2.21 14.60
CA VAL A 193 -10.21 -2.61 13.26
C VAL A 193 -10.86 -3.94 12.90
N ILE A 194 -11.70 -3.95 11.87
CA ILE A 194 -12.33 -5.15 11.34
C ILE A 194 -11.51 -5.66 10.16
N GLY A 195 -11.01 -6.88 10.28
CA GLY A 195 -9.99 -7.47 9.41
C GLY A 195 -8.58 -7.24 9.94
N ALA A 196 -8.02 -8.27 10.59
CA ALA A 196 -6.70 -8.26 11.20
C ALA A 196 -5.61 -8.88 10.30
N GLY A 197 -5.76 -8.77 8.98
CA GLY A 197 -4.70 -9.04 8.01
C GLY A 197 -3.58 -8.00 8.10
N PRO A 198 -2.56 -8.06 7.23
CA PRO A 198 -1.39 -7.16 7.30
C PRO A 198 -1.75 -5.67 7.39
N ILE A 199 -2.69 -5.19 6.55
CA ILE A 199 -3.13 -3.79 6.57
C ILE A 199 -3.85 -3.46 7.89
N GLY A 200 -4.74 -4.33 8.39
CA GLY A 200 -5.43 -4.10 9.67
C GLY A 200 -4.45 -4.05 10.84
N CYS A 201 -3.47 -4.94 10.87
CA CYS A 201 -2.40 -4.94 11.87
C CYS A 201 -1.54 -3.67 11.82
N LEU A 202 -1.21 -3.18 10.63
CA LEU A 202 -0.49 -1.91 10.47
C LEU A 202 -1.34 -0.71 10.86
N ILE A 203 -2.67 -0.74 10.64
CA ILE A 203 -3.59 0.29 11.14
C ILE A 203 -3.61 0.31 12.67
N LEU A 204 -3.62 -0.85 13.35
CA LEU A 204 -3.52 -0.93 14.82
C LEU A 204 -2.24 -0.26 15.32
N ALA A 205 -1.09 -0.61 14.73
CA ALA A 205 0.20 -0.02 15.11
C ALA A 205 0.23 1.51 14.85
N ALA A 206 -0.33 1.96 13.73
CA ALA A 206 -0.41 3.38 13.40
C ALA A 206 -1.40 4.12 14.32
N ALA A 207 -2.56 3.54 14.64
CA ALA A 207 -3.54 4.12 15.56
C ALA A 207 -3.00 4.21 16.99
N ARG A 208 -2.24 3.20 17.45
CA ARG A 208 -1.51 3.25 18.73
C ARG A 208 -0.52 4.42 18.75
N SER A 209 0.26 4.57 17.68
CA SER A 209 1.21 5.68 17.54
C SER A 209 0.52 7.05 17.49
N ALA A 210 -0.74 7.11 17.05
CA ALA A 210 -1.57 8.31 17.05
C ALA A 210 -2.30 8.57 18.38
N GLY A 211 -2.08 7.74 19.42
CA GLY A 211 -2.58 7.96 20.77
C GLY A 211 -3.98 7.40 21.07
N ALA A 212 -4.47 6.45 20.28
CA ALA A 212 -5.70 5.73 20.63
C ALA A 212 -5.57 5.08 22.02
N SER A 213 -6.62 5.19 22.84
CA SER A 213 -6.62 4.69 24.21
C SER A 213 -7.00 3.21 24.32
N GLU A 214 -7.83 2.75 23.39
CA GLU A 214 -8.31 1.37 23.30
C GLU A 214 -8.28 0.94 21.84
N LEU A 215 -7.68 -0.21 21.59
CA LEU A 215 -7.50 -0.77 20.26
C LEU A 215 -8.02 -2.19 20.23
N MET A 216 -9.11 -2.43 19.53
CA MET A 216 -9.67 -3.75 19.32
C MET A 216 -9.48 -4.17 17.86
N ALA A 217 -9.16 -5.45 17.67
CA ALA A 217 -9.18 -6.09 16.36
C ALA A 217 -10.26 -7.14 16.30
N SER A 218 -10.93 -7.27 15.15
CA SER A 218 -11.89 -8.34 14.88
C SER A 218 -11.48 -9.10 13.61
N ASP A 219 -11.39 -10.44 13.72
CA ASP A 219 -11.11 -11.33 12.59
C ASP A 219 -11.65 -12.73 12.85
N LEU A 220 -11.90 -13.49 11.79
CA LEU A 220 -12.31 -14.91 11.86
C LEU A 220 -11.14 -15.86 12.13
N SER A 221 -9.90 -15.45 11.81
CA SER A 221 -8.69 -16.26 11.98
C SER A 221 -8.09 -16.04 13.37
N PRO A 222 -7.96 -17.08 14.19
CA PRO A 222 -7.28 -16.99 15.48
C PRO A 222 -5.82 -16.51 15.34
N ARG A 223 -5.15 -16.88 14.25
CA ARG A 223 -3.79 -16.42 13.93
C ARG A 223 -3.76 -14.91 13.70
N CYS A 224 -4.67 -14.38 12.87
CA CYS A 224 -4.75 -12.94 12.64
C CYS A 224 -5.02 -12.17 13.95
N LEU A 225 -5.87 -12.72 14.83
CA LEU A 225 -6.15 -12.13 16.14
C LEU A 225 -4.90 -12.13 17.05
N GLU A 226 -4.08 -13.18 16.98
CA GLU A 226 -2.81 -13.22 17.73
C GLU A 226 -1.79 -12.22 17.17
N LEU A 227 -1.66 -12.12 15.84
CA LEU A 227 -0.83 -11.08 15.20
C LEU A 227 -1.31 -9.68 15.57
N ALA A 228 -2.61 -9.45 15.62
CA ALA A 228 -3.18 -8.17 16.04
C ALA A 228 -2.74 -7.78 17.48
N ARG A 229 -2.69 -8.74 18.42
CA ARG A 229 -2.16 -8.49 19.78
C ARG A 229 -0.70 -8.06 19.74
N GLN A 230 0.12 -8.76 18.96
CA GLN A 230 1.54 -8.43 18.80
C GLN A 230 1.73 -7.06 18.13
N MET A 231 0.82 -6.66 17.27
CA MET A 231 0.83 -5.36 16.60
C MET A 231 0.15 -4.24 17.40
N GLY A 232 -0.27 -4.51 18.63
CA GLY A 232 -0.69 -3.49 19.58
C GLY A 232 -2.18 -3.42 19.90
N ALA A 233 -3.00 -4.39 19.45
CA ALA A 233 -4.38 -4.49 19.92
C ALA A 233 -4.42 -4.76 21.43
N THR A 234 -5.25 -3.99 22.14
CA THR A 234 -5.48 -4.16 23.59
C THR A 234 -6.49 -5.27 23.87
N ALA A 235 -7.34 -5.56 22.90
CA ALA A 235 -8.33 -6.63 22.91
C ALA A 235 -8.57 -7.16 21.49
N VAL A 236 -9.11 -8.37 21.40
CA VAL A 236 -9.50 -8.98 20.13
C VAL A 236 -10.88 -9.60 20.23
N MET A 237 -11.59 -9.70 19.11
CA MET A 237 -12.94 -10.22 19.02
C MET A 237 -13.05 -11.19 17.85
N ASP A 238 -13.57 -12.40 18.10
CA ASP A 238 -14.08 -13.27 17.07
C ASP A 238 -15.51 -12.81 16.74
N PRO A 239 -15.85 -12.41 15.51
CA PRO A 239 -17.20 -11.96 15.18
C PRO A 239 -18.27 -13.08 15.24
N ARG A 240 -17.88 -14.32 15.50
CA ARG A 240 -18.81 -15.45 15.77
C ARG A 240 -19.19 -15.56 17.25
N ASP A 241 -18.52 -14.85 18.15
CA ASP A 241 -18.87 -14.75 19.56
C ASP A 241 -20.03 -13.73 19.73
N GLU A 242 -21.26 -14.24 19.71
CA GLU A 242 -22.46 -13.42 19.75
C GLU A 242 -22.56 -12.60 21.03
N GLU A 243 -22.09 -13.10 22.16
CA GLU A 243 -22.11 -12.36 23.43
C GLU A 243 -21.17 -11.16 23.39
N GLN A 244 -19.95 -11.34 22.90
CA GLN A 244 -18.98 -10.28 22.75
C GLN A 244 -19.43 -9.24 21.72
N VAL A 245 -19.97 -9.70 20.58
CA VAL A 245 -20.53 -8.82 19.56
C VAL A 245 -21.67 -7.98 20.13
N ALA A 246 -22.64 -8.61 20.80
CA ALA A 246 -23.77 -7.93 21.41
C ALA A 246 -23.34 -6.88 22.46
N HIS A 247 -22.29 -7.16 23.23
CA HIS A 247 -21.72 -6.23 24.21
C HIS A 247 -21.28 -4.91 23.55
N TYR A 248 -20.55 -4.97 22.43
CA TYR A 248 -20.02 -3.78 21.76
C TYR A 248 -21.03 -3.07 20.85
N GLN A 249 -22.18 -3.70 20.58
CA GLN A 249 -23.31 -3.10 19.86
C GLN A 249 -24.34 -2.40 20.77
N GLN A 250 -24.23 -2.59 22.11
CA GLN A 250 -25.12 -1.93 23.07
C GLN A 250 -25.05 -0.40 22.96
N HIS A 251 -26.09 0.29 23.41
CA HIS A 251 -26.18 1.76 23.46
C HIS A 251 -25.89 2.44 22.10
N LYS A 252 -26.27 1.80 21.00
CA LYS A 252 -26.03 2.22 19.62
C LYS A 252 -24.55 2.21 19.22
N GLY A 253 -23.76 1.28 19.76
CA GLY A 253 -22.35 1.11 19.43
C GLY A 253 -21.38 1.73 20.43
N TYR A 254 -20.15 1.24 20.41
CA TYR A 254 -19.17 1.51 21.44
C TYR A 254 -17.97 2.34 20.95
N PHE A 255 -17.48 2.09 19.72
CA PHE A 255 -16.24 2.65 19.23
C PHE A 255 -16.40 4.06 18.66
N ASP A 256 -15.43 4.91 18.93
CA ASP A 256 -15.35 6.26 18.37
C ASP A 256 -14.98 6.22 16.87
N VAL A 257 -14.11 5.26 16.50
CA VAL A 257 -13.64 5.05 15.14
C VAL A 257 -13.63 3.55 14.82
N VAL A 258 -14.13 3.20 13.65
CA VAL A 258 -14.07 1.82 13.12
C VAL A 258 -13.36 1.85 11.77
N PHE A 259 -12.26 1.11 11.66
CA PHE A 259 -11.58 0.85 10.38
C PHE A 259 -12.09 -0.47 9.82
N GLU A 260 -12.55 -0.44 8.58
CA GLU A 260 -12.89 -1.64 7.83
C GLU A 260 -11.75 -1.97 6.87
N ALA A 261 -11.01 -3.05 7.13
CA ALA A 261 -9.82 -3.46 6.39
C ALA A 261 -9.94 -4.85 5.73
N SER A 262 -11.12 -5.50 5.82
CA SER A 262 -11.35 -6.83 5.23
C SER A 262 -11.96 -6.76 3.83
N GLY A 263 -12.78 -5.75 3.54
CA GLY A 263 -13.58 -5.65 2.32
C GLY A 263 -14.72 -6.66 2.23
N ALA A 264 -14.94 -7.50 3.25
CA ALA A 264 -16.01 -8.49 3.24
C ALA A 264 -17.39 -7.81 3.41
N PRO A 265 -18.39 -8.12 2.57
CA PRO A 265 -19.68 -7.43 2.60
C PRO A 265 -20.35 -7.40 3.97
N ILE A 266 -20.29 -8.52 4.70
CA ILE A 266 -20.88 -8.63 6.03
C ILE A 266 -20.13 -7.76 7.06
N ALA A 267 -18.81 -7.69 6.96
CA ALA A 267 -17.97 -6.86 7.82
C ALA A 267 -18.21 -5.38 7.56
N VAL A 268 -18.27 -4.97 6.28
CA VAL A 268 -18.62 -3.60 5.87
C VAL A 268 -19.97 -3.19 6.45
N ALA A 269 -21.00 -4.04 6.30
CA ALA A 269 -22.34 -3.76 6.82
C ALA A 269 -22.37 -3.62 8.34
N SER A 270 -21.60 -4.44 9.07
CA SER A 270 -21.58 -4.44 10.55
C SER A 270 -20.90 -3.22 11.17
N THR A 271 -20.08 -2.48 10.41
CA THR A 271 -19.35 -1.30 10.95
C THR A 271 -20.26 -0.29 11.61
N VAL A 272 -21.48 -0.09 11.09
CA VAL A 272 -22.43 0.88 11.64
C VAL A 272 -22.93 0.50 13.04
N ASP A 273 -23.01 -0.81 13.34
CA ASP A 273 -23.52 -1.29 14.62
C ASP A 273 -22.51 -1.11 15.74
N PHE A 274 -21.23 -1.27 15.44
CA PHE A 274 -20.13 -1.07 16.37
C PHE A 274 -19.77 0.41 16.61
N THR A 275 -20.04 1.29 15.63
CA THR A 275 -19.71 2.71 15.72
C THR A 275 -20.74 3.46 16.55
N ARG A 276 -20.30 4.18 17.59
CA ARG A 276 -21.21 5.01 18.40
C ARG A 276 -21.80 6.18 17.59
N PRO A 277 -22.89 6.82 18.04
CA PRO A 277 -23.39 8.04 17.40
C PRO A 277 -22.30 9.12 17.26
N ALA A 278 -22.33 9.84 16.14
CA ALA A 278 -21.32 10.82 15.71
C ALA A 278 -19.90 10.24 15.58
N GLY A 279 -19.75 8.91 15.47
CA GLY A 279 -18.48 8.25 15.23
C GLY A 279 -18.06 8.25 13.76
N THR A 280 -16.85 7.76 13.50
CA THR A 280 -16.26 7.72 12.15
C THR A 280 -16.00 6.28 11.72
N ILE A 281 -16.36 5.96 10.48
CA ILE A 281 -16.00 4.71 9.80
C ILE A 281 -15.03 5.04 8.69
N VAL A 282 -13.88 4.35 8.66
CA VAL A 282 -12.88 4.48 7.60
C VAL A 282 -12.85 3.19 6.79
N GLN A 283 -13.30 3.27 5.54
CA GLN A 283 -13.27 2.15 4.61
C GLN A 283 -11.90 2.07 3.94
N VAL A 284 -11.18 0.98 4.18
CA VAL A 284 -9.85 0.70 3.62
C VAL A 284 -9.89 -0.57 2.76
N GLY A 285 -10.62 -1.60 3.23
CA GLY A 285 -10.74 -2.88 2.52
C GLY A 285 -11.47 -2.72 1.20
N MET A 286 -10.88 -3.26 0.13
CA MET A 286 -11.48 -3.34 -1.20
C MET A 286 -12.10 -4.72 -1.37
N GLY A 287 -13.43 -4.77 -1.35
CA GLY A 287 -14.20 -6.00 -1.53
C GLY A 287 -14.97 -6.06 -2.83
N ALA A 288 -15.78 -7.11 -2.97
CA ALA A 288 -16.72 -7.24 -4.07
C ALA A 288 -17.82 -6.16 -3.99
N SER A 289 -18.16 -5.58 -5.13
CA SER A 289 -19.25 -4.60 -5.25
C SER A 289 -20.41 -5.23 -6.05
N PRO A 290 -21.68 -4.94 -5.73
CA PRO A 290 -22.15 -4.00 -4.71
C PRO A 290 -22.20 -4.61 -3.30
N VAL A 291 -22.11 -3.74 -2.27
CA VAL A 291 -22.30 -4.11 -0.86
C VAL A 291 -23.60 -3.50 -0.34
N SER A 292 -24.41 -4.31 0.36
CA SER A 292 -25.59 -3.79 1.07
C SER A 292 -25.13 -2.96 2.29
N TRP A 293 -25.65 -1.75 2.43
CA TRP A 293 -25.24 -0.82 3.47
C TRP A 293 -26.47 -0.30 4.24
N PRO A 294 -26.50 -0.34 5.57
CA PRO A 294 -27.63 0.10 6.38
C PRO A 294 -27.69 1.63 6.52
N VAL A 295 -28.06 2.31 5.45
CA VAL A 295 -28.10 3.79 5.34
C VAL A 295 -28.95 4.44 6.43
N SER A 296 -30.09 3.85 6.80
CA SER A 296 -30.96 4.39 7.84
C SER A 296 -30.27 4.42 9.21
N THR A 297 -29.49 3.40 9.55
CA THR A 297 -28.72 3.37 10.79
C THR A 297 -27.61 4.43 10.78
N MET A 298 -26.93 4.57 9.65
CA MET A 298 -25.92 5.63 9.46
C MET A 298 -26.53 7.03 9.71
N LEU A 299 -27.70 7.29 9.12
CA LEU A 299 -28.39 8.57 9.22
C LEU A 299 -28.80 8.88 10.67
N VAL A 300 -29.45 7.95 11.36
CA VAL A 300 -29.94 8.20 12.73
C VAL A 300 -28.84 8.25 13.79
N LYS A 301 -27.63 7.80 13.45
CA LYS A 301 -26.43 7.91 14.28
C LYS A 301 -25.53 9.08 13.87
N GLU A 302 -25.83 9.79 12.78
CA GLU A 302 -25.00 10.88 12.21
C GLU A 302 -23.53 10.43 12.02
N LEU A 303 -23.34 9.24 11.41
CA LEU A 303 -22.00 8.69 11.22
C LEU A 303 -21.25 9.38 10.08
N ASN A 304 -19.96 9.61 10.29
CA ASN A 304 -19.03 9.96 9.21
C ASN A 304 -18.50 8.69 8.56
N TRP A 305 -18.74 8.51 7.26
CA TRP A 305 -18.15 7.42 6.48
C TRP A 305 -17.21 7.97 5.43
N VAL A 306 -15.91 7.61 5.54
CA VAL A 306 -14.85 8.11 4.69
C VAL A 306 -14.07 6.96 4.05
N GLY A 307 -13.72 7.12 2.78
CA GLY A 307 -12.81 6.20 2.08
C GLY A 307 -11.35 6.56 2.32
N SER A 308 -10.50 5.54 2.40
CA SER A 308 -9.04 5.69 2.38
C SER A 308 -8.47 4.91 1.20
N PHE A 309 -7.72 5.58 0.34
CA PHE A 309 -7.15 4.96 -0.86
C PHE A 309 -5.69 5.35 -1.02
N ARG A 310 -4.80 4.35 -1.06
CA ARG A 310 -3.34 4.56 -1.16
C ARG A 310 -2.84 5.51 -0.04
N PHE A 311 -1.97 6.45 -0.39
CA PHE A 311 -1.40 7.46 0.52
C PHE A 311 -0.99 8.71 -0.28
N ILE A 312 -0.66 9.79 0.43
CA ILE A 312 -0.16 11.04 -0.18
C ILE A 312 1.33 11.19 0.21
N GLY A 313 1.65 12.05 1.18
CA GLY A 313 3.01 12.23 1.71
C GLY A 313 3.40 11.27 2.85
N ASP A 314 2.58 10.25 3.11
CA ASP A 314 2.69 9.36 4.28
C ASP A 314 3.87 8.39 4.17
N PHE A 315 4.39 8.16 2.96
CA PHE A 315 5.49 7.23 2.70
C PHE A 315 6.78 7.62 3.46
N ILE A 316 7.12 8.90 3.46
CA ILE A 316 8.29 9.41 4.22
C ILE A 316 8.07 9.19 5.72
N THR A 317 6.85 9.39 6.22
CA THR A 317 6.50 9.13 7.63
C THR A 317 6.64 7.64 7.96
N ALA A 318 6.20 6.76 7.06
CA ALA A 318 6.32 5.32 7.22
C ALA A 318 7.79 4.87 7.31
N VAL A 319 8.65 5.35 6.41
CA VAL A 319 10.10 5.10 6.46
C VAL A 319 10.68 5.51 7.82
N ARG A 320 10.37 6.72 8.29
CA ARG A 320 10.85 7.23 9.59
C ARG A 320 10.36 6.38 10.76
N TRP A 321 9.10 5.96 10.75
CA TRP A 321 8.55 5.14 11.84
C TRP A 321 9.15 3.75 11.90
N LEU A 322 9.55 3.19 10.76
CA LEU A 322 10.29 1.93 10.71
C LEU A 322 11.75 2.12 11.18
N GLU A 323 12.39 3.21 10.80
CA GLU A 323 13.75 3.56 11.25
C GLU A 323 13.82 3.75 12.77
N ASP A 324 12.85 4.48 13.33
CA ASP A 324 12.78 4.80 14.76
C ASP A 324 12.28 3.61 15.61
N GLY A 325 11.88 2.50 14.96
CA GLY A 325 11.28 1.36 15.67
C GLY A 325 9.91 1.66 16.29
N ARG A 326 9.25 2.73 15.89
CA ARG A 326 7.90 3.10 16.35
C ARG A 326 6.87 2.07 15.93
N VAL A 327 7.04 1.47 14.77
CA VAL A 327 6.29 0.32 14.27
C VAL A 327 7.29 -0.78 13.95
N ASP A 328 7.09 -1.95 14.56
CA ASP A 328 7.85 -3.16 14.26
C ASP A 328 6.97 -4.13 13.48
N PRO A 329 7.15 -4.27 12.16
CA PRO A 329 6.33 -5.14 11.34
C PRO A 329 6.80 -6.61 11.32
N ARG A 330 7.90 -6.96 12.00
CA ARG A 330 8.48 -8.32 11.98
C ARG A 330 7.49 -9.44 12.32
N PRO A 331 6.51 -9.26 13.23
CA PRO A 331 5.49 -10.29 13.45
C PRO A 331 4.65 -10.64 12.21
N LEU A 332 4.58 -9.75 11.22
CA LEU A 332 3.82 -9.94 9.98
C LEU A 332 4.62 -10.66 8.88
N ILE A 333 5.92 -10.90 9.09
CA ILE A 333 6.76 -11.64 8.13
C ILE A 333 6.53 -13.13 8.38
N SER A 334 5.77 -13.79 7.52
CA SER A 334 5.46 -15.21 7.67
C SER A 334 6.46 -16.14 6.97
N ALA A 335 6.99 -15.71 5.81
CA ALA A 335 7.99 -16.48 5.04
C ALA A 335 8.79 -15.57 4.11
N GLU A 336 9.96 -16.05 3.68
CA GLU A 336 10.80 -15.40 2.68
C GLU A 336 11.14 -16.39 1.57
N PHE A 337 11.06 -15.93 0.33
CA PHE A 337 11.31 -16.75 -0.87
C PHE A 337 12.32 -16.05 -1.79
N PRO A 338 13.21 -16.80 -2.45
CA PRO A 338 13.97 -16.25 -3.55
C PRO A 338 13.03 -15.95 -4.74
N PRO A 339 13.34 -14.96 -5.60
CA PRO A 339 12.44 -14.54 -6.68
C PRO A 339 12.13 -15.66 -7.71
N GLN A 340 12.97 -16.69 -7.82
CA GLN A 340 12.72 -17.87 -8.64
C GLN A 340 11.51 -18.70 -8.16
N GLN A 341 11.14 -18.56 -6.90
CA GLN A 341 9.99 -19.25 -6.27
C GLN A 341 8.77 -18.32 -6.12
N ILE A 342 8.62 -17.36 -7.04
CA ILE A 342 7.54 -16.37 -6.96
C ILE A 342 6.14 -17.00 -6.92
N GLU A 343 5.92 -18.09 -7.63
CA GLU A 343 4.62 -18.78 -7.64
C GLU A 343 4.32 -19.39 -6.27
N ASP A 344 5.30 -20.08 -5.67
CA ASP A 344 5.17 -20.64 -4.31
C ASP A 344 4.91 -19.54 -3.28
N ALA A 345 5.58 -18.40 -3.42
CA ALA A 345 5.39 -17.25 -2.55
C ALA A 345 3.97 -16.66 -2.66
N LEU A 346 3.43 -16.54 -3.88
CA LEU A 346 2.06 -16.06 -4.11
C LEU A 346 1.02 -17.06 -3.57
N ILE A 347 1.25 -18.37 -3.77
CA ILE A 347 0.37 -19.42 -3.21
C ILE A 347 0.39 -19.36 -1.69
N THR A 348 1.57 -19.30 -1.07
CA THR A 348 1.73 -19.19 0.39
C THR A 348 1.02 -17.94 0.94
N ALA A 349 1.14 -16.80 0.28
CA ALA A 349 0.49 -15.56 0.68
C ALA A 349 -1.05 -15.60 0.61
N THR A 350 -1.65 -16.60 -0.04
CA THR A 350 -3.11 -16.80 -0.04
C THR A 350 -3.60 -17.58 1.17
N ASP A 351 -2.73 -18.31 1.86
CA ASP A 351 -3.09 -19.12 3.02
C ASP A 351 -3.12 -18.26 4.30
N LYS A 352 -4.32 -18.03 4.82
CA LYS A 352 -4.52 -17.27 6.06
C LYS A 352 -3.99 -17.96 7.33
N ASN A 353 -3.48 -19.19 7.21
CA ASN A 353 -2.92 -19.96 8.32
C ASN A 353 -1.37 -19.90 8.37
N VAL A 354 -0.74 -19.25 7.41
CA VAL A 354 0.72 -19.10 7.32
C VAL A 354 1.22 -17.78 7.92
#